data_55d567ee426bc5ec60e4ac96afaa6dc5
#
_entry.id   55d567ee426bc5ec60e4ac96afaa6dc5
#
_cell.length_a   1.000
_cell.length_b   1.000
_cell.length_c   1.000
_cell.angle_alpha   90.00
_cell.angle_beta   90.00
_cell.angle_gamma   90.00
#
_symmetry.space_group_name_H-M   'P 1'
#
loop_
_entity.id
_entity.type
_entity.pdbx_description
1 polymer ?
#
loop_
_entity_poly.entity_id
_entity_poly.type
_entity_poly.pdbx_seq_one_letter_code
_entity_poly.pdbx_strand_id
1 'polypeptide(L)'
;MSTTADDQRTPQPTSDGSMTLHSERFGQTYHSRHGALTESLHVFLDAGWSERLSSLGTGALLRVLELGLGTGLNALLTRKAHAALPAGNRPALRYEALEPHPLDPAEWEAMSLSQWSGIDGDAELHARPEADCHEVEWAPDAQFIRHHLGWQAFAQNRDRHGAFDLIYFDAFAPDSQPELWLPERFAEAFRLLSAGGILVTYCAKGTVRRALVDAGFRVERLPGPPGKREMLRATRPAWEDMVLKRFNVRVYFFLLDRPLLDGERPDPESRILLSDEFLAGRDCTKLPGGGLEFGEGPMDCARREALEELGQAIDVGPLIHVTGDFVRSAWRGEEQVLCHYYLATLPDPVDFRVTETRFDYPGEDLESFRWASLGSLTEADLTFGVDHAALTALRKRMG
;
A
#
# COMPACT_ATOMS: atom_id res chain seq x y z
N MET A 1 7.39 26.46 -8.56
CA MET A 1 6.03 26.94 -8.20
C MET A 1 5.11 26.51 -9.32
N SER A 2 4.53 25.32 -9.20
CA SER A 2 3.48 24.83 -10.12
C SER A 2 2.17 25.20 -9.46
N THR A 3 1.44 26.16 -10.04
CA THR A 3 0.07 26.45 -9.68
C THR A 3 -0.76 25.20 -9.97
N THR A 4 -1.11 24.46 -8.92
CA THR A 4 -2.15 23.45 -9.00
C THR A 4 -3.41 24.14 -9.51
N ALA A 5 -3.93 23.73 -10.68
CA ALA A 5 -5.25 24.15 -11.12
C ALA A 5 -6.23 23.86 -9.97
N ASP A 6 -6.95 24.89 -9.54
CA ASP A 6 -8.00 24.76 -8.53
C ASP A 6 -8.96 23.66 -8.99
N ASP A 7 -9.15 22.63 -8.15
CA ASP A 7 -10.12 21.57 -8.41
C ASP A 7 -11.51 22.19 -8.28
N GLN A 8 -12.17 22.46 -9.38
CA GLN A 8 -13.53 22.94 -9.36
C GLN A 8 -14.46 21.80 -8.95
N ARG A 9 -15.14 21.97 -7.81
CA ARG A 9 -16.06 20.97 -7.26
C ARG A 9 -17.49 21.48 -7.30
N THR A 10 -18.42 20.64 -7.78
CA THR A 10 -19.84 21.02 -7.93
C THR A 10 -20.75 20.05 -7.19
N PRO A 11 -21.67 20.54 -6.33
CA PRO A 11 -22.64 19.69 -5.64
C PRO A 11 -23.61 19.02 -6.63
N GLN A 12 -23.90 17.73 -6.41
CA GLN A 12 -24.85 16.96 -7.20
C GLN A 12 -25.70 16.06 -6.29
N PRO A 13 -27.02 15.93 -6.55
CA PRO A 13 -27.87 15.01 -5.80
C PRO A 13 -27.58 13.55 -6.21
N THR A 14 -27.77 12.65 -5.26
CA THR A 14 -27.69 11.20 -5.45
C THR A 14 -29.09 10.56 -5.39
N SER A 15 -29.21 9.29 -5.78
CA SER A 15 -30.51 8.62 -5.89
C SER A 15 -31.20 8.37 -4.54
N ASP A 16 -30.46 8.38 -3.43
CA ASP A 16 -31.03 8.21 -2.08
C ASP A 16 -31.38 9.54 -1.39
N GLY A 17 -31.31 10.66 -2.12
CA GLY A 17 -31.61 11.99 -1.63
C GLY A 17 -30.45 12.68 -0.91
N SER A 18 -29.30 12.02 -0.78
CA SER A 18 -28.08 12.63 -0.29
C SER A 18 -27.39 13.47 -1.38
N MET A 19 -26.34 14.19 -1.00
CA MET A 19 -25.54 15.01 -1.92
C MET A 19 -24.13 14.44 -2.06
N THR A 20 -23.50 14.68 -3.21
CA THR A 20 -22.09 14.43 -3.46
C THR A 20 -21.45 15.61 -4.18
N LEU A 21 -20.14 15.69 -4.21
CA LEU A 21 -19.39 16.66 -5.01
C LEU A 21 -18.85 15.97 -6.26
N HIS A 22 -18.94 16.61 -7.40
CA HIS A 22 -18.20 16.23 -8.60
C HIS A 22 -16.90 17.03 -8.67
N SER A 23 -15.78 16.34 -8.76
CA SER A 23 -14.46 16.91 -8.95
C SER A 23 -14.11 16.93 -10.44
N GLU A 24 -13.80 18.10 -11.00
CA GLU A 24 -13.32 18.21 -12.37
C GLU A 24 -11.92 17.61 -12.53
N ARG A 25 -11.09 17.74 -11.51
CA ARG A 25 -9.72 17.18 -11.47
C ARG A 25 -9.69 15.67 -11.65
N PHE A 26 -10.58 14.95 -10.97
CA PHE A 26 -10.65 13.50 -11.01
C PHE A 26 -11.70 12.97 -12.00
N GLY A 27 -12.56 13.86 -12.56
CA GLY A 27 -13.64 13.47 -13.47
C GLY A 27 -14.69 12.57 -12.82
N GLN A 28 -14.81 12.57 -11.49
CA GLN A 28 -15.67 11.68 -10.72
C GLN A 28 -16.36 12.40 -9.56
N THR A 29 -17.42 11.77 -9.05
CA THR A 29 -18.06 12.20 -7.81
C THR A 29 -17.35 11.57 -6.62
N TYR A 30 -17.33 12.28 -5.49
CA TYR A 30 -16.75 11.83 -4.21
C TYR A 30 -17.44 10.56 -3.70
N HIS A 31 -18.75 10.47 -3.85
CA HIS A 31 -19.54 9.30 -3.46
C HIS A 31 -20.33 8.76 -4.65
N SER A 32 -20.89 7.57 -4.48
CA SER A 32 -21.75 6.94 -5.48
C SER A 32 -22.97 7.78 -5.81
N ARG A 33 -23.28 7.95 -7.09
CA ARG A 33 -24.53 8.56 -7.56
C ARG A 33 -25.78 7.76 -7.19
N HIS A 34 -25.61 6.48 -6.81
CA HIS A 34 -26.71 5.65 -6.33
C HIS A 34 -27.09 5.90 -4.88
N GLY A 35 -26.28 6.67 -4.13
CA GLY A 35 -26.54 7.08 -2.76
C GLY A 35 -25.24 7.21 -1.97
N ALA A 36 -24.88 8.43 -1.56
CA ALA A 36 -23.71 8.70 -0.76
C ALA A 36 -23.86 8.12 0.66
N LEU A 37 -25.02 8.40 1.28
CA LEU A 37 -25.33 7.90 2.62
C LEU A 37 -25.39 6.38 2.66
N THR A 38 -26.09 5.78 1.71
CA THR A 38 -26.25 4.32 1.62
C THR A 38 -24.91 3.62 1.42
N GLU A 39 -24.05 4.15 0.55
CA GLU A 39 -22.69 3.58 0.33
C GLU A 39 -21.84 3.68 1.59
N SER A 40 -21.79 4.84 2.24
CA SER A 40 -21.01 5.06 3.46
C SER A 40 -21.46 4.16 4.61
N LEU A 41 -22.76 4.03 4.82
CA LEU A 41 -23.31 3.13 5.83
C LEU A 41 -22.93 1.67 5.55
N HIS A 42 -23.10 1.22 4.33
CA HIS A 42 -22.85 -0.18 3.95
C HIS A 42 -21.36 -0.55 4.01
N VAL A 43 -20.49 0.26 3.37
CA VAL A 43 -19.07 -0.08 3.20
C VAL A 43 -18.27 0.21 4.46
N PHE A 44 -18.45 1.39 5.05
CA PHE A 44 -17.56 1.85 6.11
C PHE A 44 -18.12 1.57 7.49
N LEU A 45 -19.42 1.75 7.70
CA LEU A 45 -20.02 1.52 9.01
C LEU A 45 -20.35 0.05 9.24
N ASP A 46 -21.12 -0.60 8.36
CA ASP A 46 -21.53 -1.98 8.58
C ASP A 46 -20.37 -2.97 8.41
N ALA A 47 -19.69 -2.93 7.24
CA ALA A 47 -18.62 -3.88 6.95
C ALA A 47 -17.29 -3.55 7.62
N GLY A 48 -17.05 -2.29 8.02
CA GLY A 48 -15.84 -1.83 8.70
C GLY A 48 -16.02 -1.64 10.20
N TRP A 49 -16.69 -0.57 10.61
CA TRP A 49 -16.87 -0.17 12.01
C TRP A 49 -17.52 -1.25 12.88
N SER A 50 -18.70 -1.74 12.48
CA SER A 50 -19.46 -2.71 13.25
C SER A 50 -18.71 -4.04 13.38
N GLU A 51 -18.06 -4.49 12.31
CA GLU A 51 -17.23 -5.70 12.34
C GLU A 51 -16.05 -5.55 13.29
N ARG A 52 -15.32 -4.43 13.19
CA ARG A 52 -14.15 -4.21 14.07
C ARG A 52 -14.57 -4.05 15.53
N LEU A 53 -15.65 -3.34 15.78
CA LEU A 53 -16.18 -3.14 17.11
C LEU A 53 -16.56 -4.45 17.79
N SER A 54 -17.14 -5.42 17.05
CA SER A 54 -17.54 -6.74 17.59
C SER A 54 -16.37 -7.56 18.14
N SER A 55 -15.16 -7.30 17.68
CA SER A 55 -13.93 -8.00 18.07
C SER A 55 -13.08 -7.23 19.10
N LEU A 56 -13.51 -6.03 19.51
CA LEU A 56 -12.78 -5.22 20.49
C LEU A 56 -13.17 -5.60 21.94
N GLY A 57 -12.16 -5.60 22.81
CA GLY A 57 -12.37 -5.75 24.25
C GLY A 57 -12.96 -4.49 24.89
N THR A 58 -13.61 -4.66 26.03
CA THR A 58 -14.16 -3.55 26.84
C THR A 58 -13.05 -2.58 27.27
N GLY A 59 -13.29 -1.27 27.11
CA GLY A 59 -12.33 -0.23 27.49
C GLY A 59 -11.16 -0.04 26.54
N ALA A 60 -11.21 -0.67 25.34
CA ALA A 60 -10.21 -0.50 24.30
C ALA A 60 -10.24 0.92 23.70
N LEU A 61 -9.14 1.29 23.05
CA LEU A 61 -9.07 2.45 22.16
C LEU A 61 -9.20 1.95 20.73
N LEU A 62 -10.19 2.44 20.00
CA LEU A 62 -10.38 2.17 18.57
C LEU A 62 -9.75 3.29 17.75
N ARG A 63 -8.77 2.95 16.94
CA ARG A 63 -8.08 3.88 16.05
C ARG A 63 -8.51 3.65 14.62
N VAL A 64 -9.14 4.65 14.04
CA VAL A 64 -9.62 4.64 12.64
C VAL A 64 -8.73 5.57 11.81
N LEU A 65 -8.31 5.10 10.65
CA LEU A 65 -7.64 5.91 9.63
C LEU A 65 -8.51 5.97 8.38
N GLU A 66 -8.82 7.16 7.90
CA GLU A 66 -9.52 7.36 6.63
C GLU A 66 -8.56 7.92 5.59
N LEU A 67 -8.50 7.28 4.43
CA LEU A 67 -7.83 7.82 3.25
C LEU A 67 -8.85 8.56 2.39
N GLY A 68 -8.72 9.88 2.33
CA GLY A 68 -9.65 10.78 1.67
C GLY A 68 -10.83 11.16 2.57
N LEU A 69 -10.70 12.24 3.34
CA LEU A 69 -11.81 12.79 4.14
C LEU A 69 -12.97 13.21 3.25
N GLY A 70 -12.65 13.81 2.10
CA GLY A 70 -13.63 14.29 1.14
C GLY A 70 -14.66 15.23 1.78
N THR A 71 -15.93 14.83 1.76
CA THR A 71 -17.02 15.61 2.38
C THR A 71 -17.09 15.46 3.92
N GLY A 72 -16.37 14.51 4.51
CA GLY A 72 -16.42 14.19 5.93
C GLY A 72 -17.58 13.27 6.33
N LEU A 73 -18.32 12.73 5.37
CA LEU A 73 -19.50 11.89 5.65
C LEU A 73 -19.19 10.67 6.50
N ASN A 74 -18.13 9.90 6.15
CA ASN A 74 -17.74 8.71 6.91
C ASN A 74 -17.33 9.05 8.34
N ALA A 75 -16.60 10.16 8.53
CA ALA A 75 -16.18 10.64 9.83
C ALA A 75 -17.39 10.99 10.72
N LEU A 76 -18.37 11.74 10.18
CA LEU A 76 -19.59 12.10 10.91
C LEU A 76 -20.46 10.89 11.24
N LEU A 77 -20.61 9.95 10.31
CA LEU A 77 -21.35 8.71 10.54
C LEU A 77 -20.69 7.88 11.63
N THR A 78 -19.35 7.79 11.61
CA THR A 78 -18.59 7.08 12.65
C THR A 78 -18.75 7.76 14.02
N ARG A 79 -18.66 9.09 14.08
CA ARG A 79 -18.94 9.89 15.29
C ARG A 79 -20.34 9.57 15.84
N LYS A 80 -21.36 9.59 14.97
CA LYS A 80 -22.75 9.26 15.35
C LYS A 80 -22.88 7.84 15.87
N ALA A 81 -22.29 6.86 15.17
CA ALA A 81 -22.31 5.46 15.59
C ALA A 81 -21.61 5.26 16.95
N HIS A 82 -20.48 5.92 17.15
CA HIS A 82 -19.75 5.91 18.42
C HIS A 82 -20.61 6.50 19.56
N ALA A 83 -21.19 7.68 19.35
CA ALA A 83 -22.01 8.35 20.35
C ALA A 83 -23.27 7.54 20.75
N ALA A 84 -23.79 6.72 19.83
CA ALA A 84 -24.95 5.86 20.08
C ALA A 84 -24.64 4.62 20.94
N LEU A 85 -23.37 4.30 21.17
CA LEU A 85 -22.98 3.17 22.01
C LEU A 85 -23.25 3.46 23.49
N PRO A 86 -23.70 2.45 24.28
CA PRO A 86 -23.82 2.59 25.73
C PRO A 86 -22.47 2.96 26.36
N ALA A 87 -22.47 3.93 27.28
CA ALA A 87 -21.26 4.46 27.89
C ALA A 87 -20.34 3.39 28.52
N GLY A 88 -20.90 2.31 29.08
CA GLY A 88 -20.13 1.20 29.67
C GLY A 88 -19.44 0.28 28.68
N ASN A 89 -19.85 0.32 27.39
CA ASN A 89 -19.30 -0.52 26.32
C ASN A 89 -18.65 0.30 25.21
N ARG A 90 -18.61 1.63 25.34
CA ARG A 90 -18.07 2.53 24.35
C ARG A 90 -16.53 2.54 24.44
N PRO A 91 -15.81 2.14 23.39
CA PRO A 91 -14.36 2.31 23.35
C PRO A 91 -14.00 3.80 23.26
N ALA A 92 -12.82 4.19 23.71
CA ALA A 92 -12.29 5.47 23.29
C ALA A 92 -12.06 5.46 21.77
N LEU A 93 -12.31 6.59 21.09
CA LEU A 93 -12.17 6.73 19.64
C LEU A 93 -11.08 7.72 19.28
N ARG A 94 -10.15 7.33 18.42
CA ARG A 94 -9.27 8.23 17.72
C ARG A 94 -9.47 8.06 16.22
N TYR A 95 -10.05 9.07 15.59
CA TYR A 95 -10.32 9.08 14.16
C TYR A 95 -9.32 10.00 13.46
N GLU A 96 -8.49 9.46 12.60
CA GLU A 96 -7.53 10.22 11.81
C GLU A 96 -7.92 10.17 10.33
N ALA A 97 -7.92 11.31 9.65
CA ALA A 97 -8.23 11.41 8.23
C ALA A 97 -7.12 12.09 7.46
N LEU A 98 -6.80 11.58 6.27
CA LEU A 98 -5.83 12.18 5.36
C LEU A 98 -6.57 12.96 4.28
N GLU A 99 -6.28 14.26 4.17
CA GLU A 99 -6.92 15.12 3.17
C GLU A 99 -5.93 16.19 2.67
N PRO A 100 -5.25 15.91 1.54
CA PRO A 100 -4.33 16.88 0.94
C PRO A 100 -5.02 18.05 0.24
N HIS A 101 -6.34 17.97 0.00
CA HIS A 101 -7.13 18.98 -0.71
C HIS A 101 -8.44 19.26 0.02
N PRO A 102 -8.40 19.80 1.26
CA PRO A 102 -9.60 20.06 2.06
C PRO A 102 -10.63 20.89 1.30
N LEU A 103 -11.88 20.69 1.60
CA LEU A 103 -12.96 21.54 1.08
C LEU A 103 -12.85 22.94 1.66
N ASP A 104 -13.18 23.93 0.84
CA ASP A 104 -13.36 25.29 1.32
C ASP A 104 -14.76 25.49 1.98
N PRO A 105 -14.97 26.59 2.72
CA PRO A 105 -16.25 26.84 3.38
C PRO A 105 -17.47 26.81 2.45
N ALA A 106 -17.36 27.35 1.23
CA ALA A 106 -18.49 27.37 0.30
C ALA A 106 -18.83 25.97 -0.23
N GLU A 107 -17.82 25.11 -0.43
CA GLU A 107 -17.98 23.75 -0.92
C GLU A 107 -18.70 22.85 0.10
N TRP A 108 -18.25 22.85 1.36
CA TRP A 108 -18.89 22.00 2.38
C TRP A 108 -20.27 22.55 2.81
N GLU A 109 -20.47 23.88 2.85
CA GLU A 109 -21.79 24.50 3.08
C GLU A 109 -22.78 24.10 1.99
N ALA A 110 -22.35 24.08 0.73
CA ALA A 110 -23.19 23.68 -0.39
C ALA A 110 -23.66 22.21 -0.31
N MET A 111 -22.89 21.35 0.38
CA MET A 111 -23.29 19.97 0.63
C MET A 111 -24.44 19.81 1.60
N SER A 112 -24.64 20.77 2.50
CA SER A 112 -25.72 20.75 3.50
C SER A 112 -25.83 19.41 4.24
N LEU A 113 -24.68 18.82 4.62
CA LEU A 113 -24.60 17.47 5.19
C LEU A 113 -25.59 17.23 6.32
N SER A 114 -25.75 18.19 7.23
CA SER A 114 -26.67 18.08 8.36
C SER A 114 -28.15 17.95 7.95
N GLN A 115 -28.55 18.54 6.83
CA GLN A 115 -29.94 18.52 6.40
C GLN A 115 -30.44 17.14 5.99
N TRP A 116 -29.59 16.35 5.31
CA TRP A 116 -29.98 15.05 4.82
C TRP A 116 -29.38 13.88 5.62
N SER A 117 -28.26 14.06 6.33
CA SER A 117 -27.69 13.05 7.19
C SER A 117 -28.26 13.07 8.62
N GLY A 118 -28.79 14.23 9.02
CA GLY A 118 -29.21 14.48 10.41
C GLY A 118 -28.04 14.45 11.40
N ILE A 119 -26.83 14.83 10.95
CA ILE A 119 -25.62 14.87 11.76
C ILE A 119 -25.01 16.27 11.65
N ASP A 120 -24.89 16.96 12.78
CA ASP A 120 -24.22 18.25 12.86
C ASP A 120 -22.70 18.10 13.05
N GLY A 121 -21.94 19.18 12.75
CA GLY A 121 -20.51 19.26 13.04
C GLY A 121 -19.59 19.08 11.85
N ASP A 122 -20.11 19.14 10.62
CA ASP A 122 -19.33 19.14 9.38
C ASP A 122 -18.37 20.34 9.30
N ALA A 123 -18.80 21.53 9.74
CA ALA A 123 -17.95 22.72 9.81
C ALA A 123 -16.67 22.49 10.64
N GLU A 124 -16.75 21.70 11.70
CA GLU A 124 -15.59 21.40 12.55
C GLU A 124 -14.52 20.58 11.82
N LEU A 125 -14.94 19.64 10.94
CA LEU A 125 -14.03 18.78 10.19
C LEU A 125 -13.22 19.58 9.14
N HIS A 126 -13.85 20.58 8.54
CA HIS A 126 -13.29 21.39 7.45
C HIS A 126 -12.69 22.72 7.94
N ALA A 127 -12.79 23.03 9.23
CA ALA A 127 -12.16 24.21 9.80
C ALA A 127 -10.64 24.21 9.56
N ARG A 128 -10.07 25.41 9.36
CA ARG A 128 -8.63 25.63 9.14
C ARG A 128 -8.05 24.76 8.02
N PRO A 129 -8.52 24.88 6.78
CA PRO A 129 -8.06 24.04 5.66
C PRO A 129 -6.54 24.16 5.41
N GLU A 130 -5.93 25.30 5.77
CA GLU A 130 -4.51 25.61 5.62
C GLU A 130 -3.60 24.95 6.67
N ALA A 131 -4.17 24.41 7.76
CA ALA A 131 -3.36 23.82 8.82
C ALA A 131 -2.85 22.42 8.44
N ASP A 132 -1.56 22.16 8.67
CA ASP A 132 -0.94 20.84 8.44
C ASP A 132 -1.62 19.72 9.22
N CYS A 133 -2.11 20.04 10.43
CA CYS A 133 -2.89 19.15 11.28
C CYS A 133 -3.99 19.92 11.98
N HIS A 134 -5.21 19.39 11.98
CA HIS A 134 -6.36 19.97 12.63
C HIS A 134 -7.01 18.95 13.56
N GLU A 135 -7.05 19.25 14.84
CA GLU A 135 -7.60 18.37 15.88
C GLU A 135 -8.90 18.94 16.45
N VAL A 136 -9.87 18.05 16.65
CA VAL A 136 -11.17 18.37 17.25
C VAL A 136 -11.49 17.33 18.31
N GLU A 137 -11.84 17.76 19.52
CA GLU A 137 -12.40 16.91 20.55
C GLU A 137 -13.91 16.76 20.29
N TRP A 138 -14.33 15.59 19.81
CA TRP A 138 -15.74 15.29 19.57
C TRP A 138 -16.50 15.00 20.87
N ALA A 139 -15.81 14.39 21.83
CA ALA A 139 -16.27 14.04 23.17
C ALA A 139 -15.06 13.72 24.06
N PRO A 140 -15.19 13.64 25.38
CA PRO A 140 -14.09 13.27 26.28
C PRO A 140 -13.42 11.93 25.95
N ASP A 141 -14.15 11.05 25.26
CA ASP A 141 -13.68 9.73 24.80
C ASP A 141 -13.55 9.63 23.26
N ALA A 142 -13.65 10.74 22.55
CA ALA A 142 -13.57 10.75 21.08
C ALA A 142 -12.82 11.96 20.52
N GLN A 143 -11.79 11.70 19.73
CA GLN A 143 -10.95 12.69 19.07
C GLN A 143 -10.95 12.50 17.55
N PHE A 144 -11.02 13.61 16.82
CA PHE A 144 -10.83 13.66 15.37
C PHE A 144 -9.55 14.41 15.03
N ILE A 145 -8.80 13.92 14.05
CA ILE A 145 -7.58 14.55 13.57
C ILE A 145 -7.57 14.51 12.05
N ARG A 146 -7.51 15.67 11.40
CA ARG A 146 -7.27 15.77 9.97
C ARG A 146 -5.80 16.12 9.72
N HIS A 147 -5.15 15.33 8.87
CA HIS A 147 -3.81 15.60 8.38
C HIS A 147 -3.88 16.18 6.96
N HIS A 148 -3.28 17.36 6.75
CA HIS A 148 -3.17 18.00 5.44
C HIS A 148 -2.00 17.42 4.66
N LEU A 149 -2.04 16.11 4.41
CA LEU A 149 -1.01 15.40 3.67
C LEU A 149 -1.58 14.14 3.00
N GLY A 150 -0.88 13.66 1.98
CA GLY A 150 -1.26 12.46 1.27
C GLY A 150 -0.74 11.18 1.93
N TRP A 151 -1.28 10.05 1.46
CA TRP A 151 -0.99 8.70 1.96
C TRP A 151 0.50 8.39 2.06
N GLN A 152 1.28 8.66 1.00
CA GLN A 152 2.70 8.30 0.94
C GLN A 152 3.51 8.95 2.07
N ALA A 153 3.31 10.25 2.29
CA ALA A 153 4.00 10.98 3.34
C ALA A 153 3.59 10.46 4.74
N PHE A 154 2.32 10.15 4.92
CA PHE A 154 1.80 9.62 6.18
C PHE A 154 2.37 8.22 6.50
N ALA A 155 2.36 7.31 5.52
CA ALA A 155 2.75 5.92 5.69
C ALA A 155 4.26 5.71 5.86
N GLN A 156 5.10 6.71 5.53
CA GLN A 156 6.55 6.66 5.76
C GLN A 156 6.93 6.72 7.24
N ASN A 157 6.05 7.21 8.10
CA ASN A 157 6.32 7.28 9.53
C ASN A 157 6.18 5.88 10.18
N ARG A 158 7.31 5.28 10.54
CA ARG A 158 7.39 3.93 11.14
C ARG A 158 6.75 3.84 12.52
N ASP A 159 6.67 4.95 13.27
CA ASP A 159 6.03 4.97 14.59
C ASP A 159 4.52 4.69 14.53
N ARG A 160 3.95 4.77 13.31
CA ARG A 160 2.55 4.48 13.02
C ARG A 160 2.29 3.02 12.64
N HIS A 161 3.33 2.19 12.55
CA HIS A 161 3.15 0.77 12.24
C HIS A 161 2.37 0.07 13.36
N GLY A 162 1.31 -0.65 12.98
CA GLY A 162 0.41 -1.31 13.94
C GLY A 162 -0.45 -0.35 14.75
N ALA A 163 -0.54 0.92 14.34
CA ALA A 163 -1.23 1.94 15.12
C ALA A 163 -2.75 1.95 14.91
N PHE A 164 -3.26 1.43 13.80
CA PHE A 164 -4.67 1.53 13.44
C PHE A 164 -5.40 0.20 13.51
N ASP A 165 -6.65 0.24 13.94
CA ASP A 165 -7.51 -0.91 14.06
C ASP A 165 -8.46 -1.07 12.87
N LEU A 166 -8.72 0.04 12.17
CA LEU A 166 -9.61 0.11 11.02
C LEU A 166 -9.09 1.15 10.03
N ILE A 167 -9.02 0.77 8.74
CA ILE A 167 -8.73 1.69 7.65
C ILE A 167 -9.95 1.76 6.73
N TYR A 168 -10.47 2.99 6.53
CA TYR A 168 -11.38 3.32 5.46
C TYR A 168 -10.57 3.73 4.24
N PHE A 169 -10.48 2.85 3.25
CA PHE A 169 -9.73 3.12 2.02
C PHE A 169 -10.69 3.69 0.97
N ASP A 170 -10.93 5.02 1.07
CA ASP A 170 -11.94 5.74 0.30
C ASP A 170 -11.33 6.75 -0.69
N ALA A 171 -10.36 6.29 -1.46
CA ALA A 171 -9.77 7.06 -2.56
C ALA A 171 -10.68 7.08 -3.80
N PHE A 172 -10.49 8.03 -4.70
CA PHE A 172 -11.12 7.98 -6.03
C PHE A 172 -10.75 6.69 -6.75
N ALA A 173 -11.60 6.25 -7.70
CA ALA A 173 -11.44 4.97 -8.37
C ALA A 173 -10.05 4.81 -9.02
N PRO A 174 -9.55 3.56 -9.17
CA PRO A 174 -8.23 3.29 -9.74
C PRO A 174 -7.96 3.93 -11.11
N ASP A 175 -8.99 4.18 -11.89
CA ASP A 175 -8.86 4.81 -13.20
C ASP A 175 -8.66 6.33 -13.10
N SER A 176 -9.04 6.96 -11.98
CA SER A 176 -8.92 8.41 -11.75
C SER A 176 -7.76 8.77 -10.82
N GLN A 177 -7.38 7.88 -9.93
CA GLN A 177 -6.30 8.09 -8.96
C GLN A 177 -5.44 6.83 -8.81
N PRO A 178 -4.78 6.36 -9.92
CA PRO A 178 -4.10 5.07 -9.95
C PRO A 178 -2.96 4.94 -8.93
N GLU A 179 -2.30 6.04 -8.55
CA GLU A 179 -1.17 6.07 -7.62
C GLU A 179 -1.53 5.59 -6.21
N LEU A 180 -2.79 5.67 -5.80
CA LEU A 180 -3.26 5.17 -4.50
C LEU A 180 -3.64 3.68 -4.53
N TRP A 181 -3.72 3.06 -5.70
CA TRP A 181 -4.12 1.67 -5.87
C TRP A 181 -2.97 0.74 -6.26
N LEU A 182 -1.75 1.23 -6.19
CA LEU A 182 -0.53 0.45 -6.40
C LEU A 182 -0.35 -0.59 -5.28
N PRO A 183 0.28 -1.74 -5.57
CA PRO A 183 0.54 -2.80 -4.58
C PRO A 183 1.24 -2.30 -3.31
N GLU A 184 2.16 -1.33 -3.45
CA GLU A 184 2.91 -0.72 -2.35
C GLU A 184 1.99 -0.02 -1.34
N ARG A 185 0.91 0.59 -1.81
CA ARG A 185 -0.08 1.27 -0.95
C ARG A 185 -0.77 0.27 -0.01
N PHE A 186 -1.06 -0.93 -0.50
CA PHE A 186 -1.64 -1.99 0.33
C PHE A 186 -0.63 -2.63 1.28
N ALA A 187 0.64 -2.74 0.88
CA ALA A 187 1.71 -3.15 1.79
C ALA A 187 1.92 -2.12 2.92
N GLU A 188 1.80 -0.82 2.63
CA GLU A 188 1.80 0.24 3.63
C GLU A 188 0.59 0.16 4.55
N ALA A 189 -0.63 -0.03 4.00
CA ALA A 189 -1.84 -0.21 4.78
C ALA A 189 -1.73 -1.42 5.73
N PHE A 190 -1.14 -2.53 5.24
CA PHE A 190 -0.86 -3.70 6.07
C PHE A 190 0.04 -3.37 7.26
N ARG A 191 1.10 -2.59 7.04
CA ARG A 191 1.99 -2.17 8.13
C ARG A 191 1.32 -1.23 9.14
N LEU A 192 0.46 -0.31 8.67
CA LEU A 192 -0.25 0.64 9.52
C LEU A 192 -1.29 -0.01 10.43
N LEU A 193 -1.95 -1.09 9.99
CA LEU A 193 -2.95 -1.79 10.78
C LEU A 193 -2.32 -2.57 11.94
N SER A 194 -3.04 -2.67 13.04
CA SER A 194 -2.77 -3.60 14.13
C SER A 194 -3.08 -5.05 13.72
N ALA A 195 -2.60 -6.02 14.46
CA ALA A 195 -3.00 -7.42 14.30
C ALA A 195 -4.52 -7.57 14.49
N GLY A 196 -5.20 -8.27 13.59
CA GLY A 196 -6.67 -8.34 13.53
C GLY A 196 -7.36 -7.08 13.03
N GLY A 197 -6.60 -6.04 12.65
CA GLY A 197 -7.13 -4.80 12.05
C GLY A 197 -7.72 -5.03 10.68
N ILE A 198 -8.66 -4.17 10.28
CA ILE A 198 -9.49 -4.32 9.09
C ILE A 198 -9.28 -3.14 8.15
N LEU A 199 -9.19 -3.40 6.85
CA LEU A 199 -9.33 -2.42 5.79
C LEU A 199 -10.62 -2.71 5.01
N VAL A 200 -11.42 -1.69 4.77
CA VAL A 200 -12.61 -1.77 3.91
C VAL A 200 -12.50 -0.79 2.75
N THR A 201 -12.98 -1.22 1.59
CA THR A 201 -13.06 -0.39 0.39
C THR A 201 -14.23 -0.81 -0.50
N TYR A 202 -14.83 0.18 -1.14
CA TYR A 202 -15.89 -0.05 -2.12
C TYR A 202 -15.39 -0.72 -3.42
N CYS A 203 -14.08 -0.69 -3.69
CA CYS A 203 -13.50 -1.15 -4.94
C CYS A 203 -13.22 -2.65 -4.90
N ALA A 204 -13.92 -3.41 -5.75
CA ALA A 204 -13.76 -4.87 -5.85
C ALA A 204 -12.99 -5.33 -7.11
N LYS A 205 -12.23 -4.41 -7.78
CA LYS A 205 -11.42 -4.78 -8.96
C LYS A 205 -10.47 -5.94 -8.63
N GLY A 206 -10.34 -6.89 -9.57
CA GLY A 206 -9.48 -8.06 -9.39
C GLY A 206 -8.02 -7.72 -9.13
N THR A 207 -7.50 -6.62 -9.68
CA THR A 207 -6.16 -6.07 -9.41
C THR A 207 -6.01 -5.64 -7.96
N VAL A 208 -6.98 -4.90 -7.42
CA VAL A 208 -7.00 -4.44 -6.02
C VAL A 208 -7.05 -5.64 -5.07
N ARG A 209 -7.92 -6.62 -5.36
CA ARG A 209 -8.02 -7.83 -4.54
C ARG A 209 -6.71 -8.61 -4.50
N ARG A 210 -6.04 -8.78 -5.65
CA ARG A 210 -4.74 -9.46 -5.70
C ARG A 210 -3.68 -8.70 -4.91
N ALA A 211 -3.58 -7.38 -5.10
CA ALA A 211 -2.62 -6.56 -4.39
C ALA A 211 -2.82 -6.59 -2.85
N LEU A 212 -4.06 -6.65 -2.37
CA LEU A 212 -4.36 -6.86 -0.94
C LEU A 212 -3.89 -8.25 -0.46
N VAL A 213 -4.15 -9.31 -1.24
CA VAL A 213 -3.68 -10.66 -0.90
C VAL A 213 -2.15 -10.72 -0.90
N ASP A 214 -1.51 -10.14 -1.90
CA ASP A 214 -0.05 -10.09 -2.03
C ASP A 214 0.60 -9.29 -0.88
N ALA A 215 -0.08 -8.27 -0.36
CA ALA A 215 0.33 -7.54 0.83
C ALA A 215 0.19 -8.35 2.15
N GLY A 216 -0.46 -9.50 2.12
CA GLY A 216 -0.62 -10.39 3.28
C GLY A 216 -1.99 -10.39 3.95
N PHE A 217 -2.96 -9.65 3.42
CA PHE A 217 -4.31 -9.63 3.96
C PHE A 217 -5.08 -10.93 3.68
N ARG A 218 -5.94 -11.31 4.63
CA ARG A 218 -7.08 -12.20 4.36
C ARG A 218 -8.19 -11.35 3.76
N VAL A 219 -8.55 -11.60 2.48
CA VAL A 219 -9.49 -10.77 1.73
C VAL A 219 -10.81 -11.49 1.50
N GLU A 220 -11.89 -10.83 1.89
CA GLU A 220 -13.27 -11.26 1.70
C GLU A 220 -13.96 -10.40 0.65
N ARG A 221 -14.75 -11.02 -0.20
CA ARG A 221 -15.69 -10.32 -1.10
C ARG A 221 -17.05 -10.31 -0.43
N LEU A 222 -17.54 -9.14 -0.13
CA LEU A 222 -18.85 -8.91 0.48
C LEU A 222 -19.82 -8.38 -0.59
N PRO A 223 -21.15 -8.53 -0.40
CA PRO A 223 -22.12 -7.84 -1.24
C PRO A 223 -21.83 -6.34 -1.26
N GLY A 224 -21.87 -5.74 -2.44
CA GLY A 224 -21.64 -4.30 -2.61
C GLY A 224 -22.87 -3.45 -2.24
N PRO A 225 -22.68 -2.14 -2.04
CA PRO A 225 -23.78 -1.20 -1.90
C PRO A 225 -24.59 -1.09 -3.22
N PRO A 226 -25.76 -0.46 -3.20
CA PRO A 226 -26.56 -0.26 -4.42
C PRO A 226 -25.72 0.28 -5.60
N GLY A 227 -25.87 -0.35 -6.77
CA GLY A 227 -25.07 -0.06 -7.97
C GLY A 227 -23.72 -0.77 -8.07
N LYS A 228 -23.28 -1.48 -7.03
CA LYS A 228 -22.05 -2.29 -7.04
C LYS A 228 -22.36 -3.73 -6.63
N ARG A 229 -21.80 -4.70 -7.37
CA ARG A 229 -22.02 -6.11 -7.07
C ARG A 229 -21.30 -6.58 -5.82
N GLU A 230 -20.08 -6.10 -5.61
CA GLU A 230 -19.18 -6.54 -4.55
C GLU A 230 -18.39 -5.36 -4.00
N MET A 231 -17.94 -5.51 -2.75
CA MET A 231 -16.94 -4.70 -2.08
C MET A 231 -15.89 -5.59 -1.44
N LEU A 232 -14.80 -5.03 -0.92
CA LEU A 232 -13.75 -5.79 -0.27
C LEU A 232 -13.61 -5.41 1.19
N ARG A 233 -13.46 -6.44 2.04
CA ARG A 233 -12.94 -6.35 3.39
C ARG A 233 -11.65 -7.15 3.48
N ALA A 234 -10.60 -6.54 3.98
CA ALA A 234 -9.28 -7.13 4.12
C ALA A 234 -8.84 -7.08 5.58
N THR A 235 -8.59 -8.23 6.19
CA THR A 235 -8.16 -8.33 7.58
C THR A 235 -6.66 -8.59 7.63
N ARG A 236 -5.91 -7.80 8.41
CA ARG A 236 -4.55 -8.16 8.78
C ARG A 236 -4.62 -9.33 9.77
N PRO A 237 -4.14 -10.54 9.41
CA PRO A 237 -4.16 -11.67 10.33
C PRO A 237 -3.41 -11.33 11.63
N ALA A 238 -3.92 -11.79 12.77
CA ALA A 238 -3.14 -11.83 13.99
C ALA A 238 -1.98 -12.81 13.81
N TRP A 239 -0.88 -12.59 14.53
CA TRP A 239 0.28 -13.46 14.41
C TRP A 239 -0.06 -14.93 14.65
N GLU A 240 -0.93 -15.18 15.64
CA GLU A 240 -1.40 -16.52 16.02
C GLU A 240 -2.26 -17.19 14.93
N ASP A 241 -2.94 -16.40 14.09
CA ASP A 241 -3.77 -16.89 12.98
C ASP A 241 -2.96 -17.15 11.70
N MET A 242 -1.70 -16.72 11.68
CA MET A 242 -0.81 -16.91 10.54
C MET A 242 -0.19 -18.31 10.61
N VAL A 243 -0.76 -19.26 9.91
CA VAL A 243 -0.19 -20.61 9.76
C VAL A 243 1.05 -20.51 8.86
N LEU A 244 2.13 -19.93 9.41
CA LEU A 244 3.46 -20.01 8.78
C LEU A 244 4.10 -21.35 9.15
N LYS A 245 4.54 -22.09 8.14
CA LYS A 245 5.14 -23.42 8.34
C LYS A 245 6.64 -23.42 8.11
N ARG A 246 7.14 -22.44 7.35
CA ARG A 246 8.57 -22.40 6.99
C ARG A 246 9.04 -21.01 6.62
N PHE A 247 10.35 -20.83 6.75
CA PHE A 247 11.07 -19.73 6.14
C PHE A 247 11.48 -20.10 4.72
N ASN A 248 11.30 -19.17 3.79
CA ASN A 248 11.87 -19.21 2.45
C ASN A 248 13.00 -18.16 2.43
N VAL A 249 14.21 -18.61 2.66
CA VAL A 249 15.39 -17.75 2.61
C VAL A 249 15.85 -17.64 1.17
N ARG A 250 15.97 -16.42 0.66
CA ARG A 250 16.35 -16.15 -0.72
C ARG A 250 17.59 -15.27 -0.74
N VAL A 251 18.41 -15.47 -1.74
CA VAL A 251 19.64 -14.69 -1.95
C VAL A 251 19.63 -14.13 -3.36
N TYR A 252 19.75 -12.83 -3.45
CA TYR A 252 19.79 -12.07 -4.69
C TYR A 252 21.06 -11.23 -4.77
N PHE A 253 21.45 -10.83 -5.97
CA PHE A 253 22.63 -10.00 -6.14
C PHE A 253 22.42 -8.89 -7.17
N PHE A 254 22.97 -7.71 -6.85
CA PHE A 254 23.14 -6.61 -7.77
C PHE A 254 24.44 -6.88 -8.56
N LEU A 255 24.33 -7.55 -9.71
CA LEU A 255 25.47 -7.81 -10.58
C LEU A 255 25.77 -6.56 -11.39
N LEU A 256 26.96 -5.99 -11.21
CA LEU A 256 27.44 -4.84 -11.97
C LEU A 256 28.08 -5.28 -13.30
N ASP A 257 27.91 -4.46 -14.33
CA ASP A 257 28.49 -4.70 -15.66
C ASP A 257 30.00 -4.44 -15.74
N ARG A 258 30.59 -3.92 -14.65
CA ARG A 258 32.03 -3.70 -14.51
C ARG A 258 32.51 -3.96 -13.07
N PRO A 259 33.75 -4.37 -12.88
CA PRO A 259 34.32 -4.45 -11.55
C PRO A 259 34.45 -3.05 -10.93
N LEU A 260 34.35 -2.99 -9.60
CA LEU A 260 34.64 -1.78 -8.83
C LEU A 260 36.11 -1.80 -8.39
N LEU A 261 36.78 -0.66 -8.46
CA LEU A 261 38.11 -0.49 -7.87
C LEU A 261 38.01 -0.44 -6.34
N ASP A 262 39.12 -0.70 -5.64
CA ASP A 262 39.19 -0.64 -4.19
C ASP A 262 38.69 0.73 -3.68
N GLY A 263 37.65 0.69 -2.83
CA GLY A 263 37.00 1.89 -2.29
C GLY A 263 36.02 2.59 -3.22
N GLU A 264 35.86 2.12 -4.46
CA GLU A 264 34.86 2.63 -5.40
C GLU A 264 33.46 2.18 -4.99
N ARG A 265 32.46 3.01 -5.28
CA ARG A 265 31.04 2.71 -5.09
C ARG A 265 30.33 2.71 -6.43
N PRO A 266 29.26 1.94 -6.59
CA PRO A 266 28.42 2.06 -7.77
C PRO A 266 27.96 3.51 -7.93
N ASP A 267 27.90 3.99 -9.15
CA ASP A 267 27.43 5.31 -9.52
C ASP A 267 26.15 5.21 -10.37
N PRO A 268 25.47 6.34 -10.67
CA PRO A 268 24.26 6.33 -11.48
C PRO A 268 24.46 5.80 -12.92
N GLU A 269 25.68 5.81 -13.47
CA GLU A 269 25.99 5.30 -14.80
C GLU A 269 26.24 3.80 -14.79
N SER A 270 26.54 3.20 -13.63
CA SER A 270 26.68 1.75 -13.47
C SER A 270 25.40 1.05 -13.91
N ARG A 271 25.54 -0.10 -14.59
CA ARG A 271 24.41 -0.94 -14.96
C ARG A 271 24.37 -2.18 -14.08
N ILE A 272 23.17 -2.59 -13.74
CA ILE A 272 22.91 -3.85 -13.01
C ILE A 272 22.14 -4.81 -13.89
N LEU A 273 22.38 -6.09 -13.68
CA LEU A 273 21.65 -7.15 -14.36
C LEU A 273 20.27 -7.33 -13.72
N LEU A 274 19.24 -7.39 -14.55
CA LEU A 274 17.89 -7.79 -14.15
C LEU A 274 17.54 -9.11 -14.81
N SER A 275 16.79 -9.95 -14.10
CA SER A 275 16.12 -11.14 -14.63
C SER A 275 14.67 -10.80 -14.92
N ASP A 276 14.25 -11.03 -16.15
CA ASP A 276 12.86 -11.00 -16.59
C ASP A 276 12.38 -12.44 -16.73
N GLU A 277 11.35 -12.85 -15.98
CA GLU A 277 10.86 -14.22 -15.90
C GLU A 277 9.35 -14.29 -16.07
N PHE A 278 8.85 -15.39 -16.63
CA PHE A 278 7.43 -15.72 -16.61
C PHE A 278 7.12 -16.68 -15.47
N LEU A 279 6.61 -16.13 -14.34
CA LEU A 279 6.35 -16.87 -13.12
C LEU A 279 4.87 -16.89 -12.78
N ALA A 280 4.33 -18.07 -12.50
CA ALA A 280 2.94 -18.28 -12.07
C ALA A 280 1.89 -17.56 -12.95
N GLY A 281 2.12 -17.55 -14.27
CA GLY A 281 1.20 -17.00 -15.26
C GLY A 281 1.30 -15.48 -15.47
N ARG A 282 2.39 -14.85 -15.05
CA ARG A 282 2.67 -13.42 -15.29
C ARG A 282 4.15 -13.14 -15.52
N ASP A 283 4.42 -12.10 -16.27
CA ASP A 283 5.76 -11.56 -16.44
C ASP A 283 6.22 -10.85 -15.16
N CYS A 284 7.45 -11.14 -14.73
CA CYS A 284 8.07 -10.58 -13.53
C CYS A 284 9.49 -10.11 -13.84
N THR A 285 9.87 -8.96 -13.30
CA THR A 285 11.26 -8.50 -13.29
C THR A 285 11.78 -8.50 -11.86
N LYS A 286 12.91 -9.14 -11.62
CA LYS A 286 13.59 -9.23 -10.32
C LYS A 286 15.11 -9.08 -10.47
N LEU A 287 15.81 -9.08 -9.37
CA LEU A 287 17.26 -9.30 -9.34
C LEU A 287 17.55 -10.80 -9.53
N PRO A 288 18.66 -11.19 -10.20
CA PRO A 288 19.05 -12.58 -10.31
C PRO A 288 19.37 -13.19 -8.95
N GLY A 289 19.12 -14.50 -8.83
CA GLY A 289 19.32 -15.25 -7.59
C GLY A 289 18.11 -16.08 -7.17
N GLY A 290 18.28 -16.93 -6.17
CA GLY A 290 17.32 -17.96 -5.81
C GLY A 290 17.27 -18.36 -4.35
N GLY A 291 16.83 -19.58 -4.10
CA GLY A 291 16.62 -20.13 -2.76
C GLY A 291 17.89 -20.62 -2.09
N LEU A 292 18.06 -20.30 -0.81
CA LEU A 292 19.15 -20.87 0.01
C LEU A 292 18.89 -22.35 0.27
N GLU A 293 19.87 -23.19 0.00
CA GLU A 293 19.84 -24.63 0.24
C GLU A 293 20.50 -25.02 1.56
N PHE A 294 20.20 -26.22 2.04
CA PHE A 294 20.86 -26.74 3.22
C PHE A 294 22.33 -27.07 2.93
N GLY A 295 23.23 -26.59 3.79
CA GLY A 295 24.66 -26.83 3.70
C GLY A 295 25.46 -25.73 3.02
N GLU A 296 24.81 -24.67 2.56
CA GLU A 296 25.47 -23.51 1.99
C GLU A 296 25.21 -22.22 2.81
N GLY A 297 26.13 -21.27 2.73
CA GLY A 297 25.92 -19.91 3.24
C GLY A 297 25.31 -19.01 2.16
N PRO A 298 24.82 -17.80 2.54
CA PRO A 298 24.20 -16.91 1.56
C PRO A 298 25.12 -16.49 0.40
N MET A 299 26.42 -16.32 0.65
CA MET A 299 27.37 -16.01 -0.44
C MET A 299 27.63 -17.21 -1.36
N ASP A 300 27.58 -18.44 -0.83
CA ASP A 300 27.72 -19.65 -1.63
C ASP A 300 26.47 -19.86 -2.50
N CYS A 301 25.29 -19.62 -1.93
CA CYS A 301 24.03 -19.57 -2.67
C CYS A 301 24.10 -18.58 -3.85
N ALA A 302 24.56 -17.34 -3.63
CA ALA A 302 24.68 -16.36 -4.70
C ALA A 302 25.61 -16.85 -5.84
N ARG A 303 26.72 -17.52 -5.50
CA ARG A 303 27.64 -18.09 -6.50
C ARG A 303 27.02 -19.26 -7.25
N ARG A 304 26.29 -20.15 -6.55
CA ARG A 304 25.60 -21.30 -7.16
C ARG A 304 24.52 -20.81 -8.12
N GLU A 305 23.64 -19.91 -7.67
CA GLU A 305 22.57 -19.35 -8.49
C GLU A 305 23.11 -18.65 -9.74
N ALA A 306 24.20 -17.90 -9.62
CA ALA A 306 24.85 -17.30 -10.79
C ALA A 306 25.36 -18.33 -11.80
N LEU A 307 25.91 -19.45 -11.33
CA LEU A 307 26.31 -20.53 -12.21
C LEU A 307 25.11 -21.25 -12.85
N GLU A 308 24.02 -21.42 -12.13
CA GLU A 308 22.80 -22.07 -12.62
C GLU A 308 22.04 -21.18 -13.60
N GLU A 309 21.82 -19.89 -13.28
CA GLU A 309 21.05 -18.97 -14.11
C GLU A 309 21.87 -18.36 -15.27
N LEU A 310 23.14 -17.98 -15.00
CA LEU A 310 23.97 -17.28 -15.99
C LEU A 310 25.01 -18.19 -16.66
N GLY A 311 25.28 -19.35 -16.11
CA GLY A 311 26.39 -20.21 -16.56
C GLY A 311 27.78 -19.63 -16.26
N GLN A 312 27.87 -18.55 -15.49
CA GLN A 312 29.12 -17.82 -15.26
C GLN A 312 29.33 -17.54 -13.77
N ALA A 313 30.59 -17.62 -13.32
CA ALA A 313 30.95 -17.31 -11.94
C ALA A 313 30.93 -15.80 -11.68
N ILE A 314 30.61 -15.43 -10.43
CA ILE A 314 30.61 -14.07 -9.95
C ILE A 314 31.49 -13.89 -8.71
N ASP A 315 32.04 -12.72 -8.51
CA ASP A 315 32.64 -12.29 -7.27
C ASP A 315 31.57 -11.63 -6.39
N VAL A 316 31.26 -12.27 -5.27
CA VAL A 316 30.25 -11.79 -4.31
C VAL A 316 30.92 -10.84 -3.32
N GLY A 317 30.48 -9.59 -3.36
CA GLY A 317 30.96 -8.49 -2.53
C GLY A 317 30.14 -8.27 -1.25
N PRO A 318 29.98 -7.01 -0.82
CA PRO A 318 29.33 -6.71 0.46
C PRO A 318 27.82 -6.96 0.44
N LEU A 319 27.29 -7.30 1.61
CA LEU A 319 25.85 -7.35 1.86
C LEU A 319 25.27 -5.93 1.76
N ILE A 320 24.27 -5.75 0.92
CA ILE A 320 23.59 -4.48 0.68
C ILE A 320 22.36 -4.33 1.57
N HIS A 321 21.52 -5.38 1.61
CA HIS A 321 20.25 -5.35 2.34
C HIS A 321 19.87 -6.75 2.82
N VAL A 322 19.14 -6.78 3.94
CA VAL A 322 18.39 -7.95 4.40
C VAL A 322 16.98 -7.49 4.69
N THR A 323 16.00 -8.30 4.34
CA THR A 323 14.59 -8.04 4.68
C THR A 323 14.45 -7.80 6.18
N GLY A 324 14.05 -6.59 6.58
CA GLY A 324 13.89 -6.17 7.96
C GLY A 324 12.46 -6.28 8.49
N ASP A 325 11.49 -6.32 7.58
CA ASP A 325 10.08 -6.40 7.90
C ASP A 325 9.53 -7.80 7.57
N PHE A 326 8.36 -8.13 8.12
CA PHE A 326 7.67 -9.36 7.77
C PHE A 326 7.22 -9.33 6.31
N VAL A 327 7.66 -10.32 5.53
CA VAL A 327 7.25 -10.52 4.14
C VAL A 327 6.69 -11.92 3.98
N ARG A 328 5.43 -12.01 3.56
CA ARG A 328 4.80 -13.26 3.17
C ARG A 328 5.17 -13.60 1.74
N SER A 329 5.39 -14.88 1.44
CA SER A 329 5.63 -15.33 0.08
C SER A 329 4.44 -14.99 -0.83
N ALA A 330 4.71 -14.34 -1.97
CA ALA A 330 3.70 -14.06 -2.98
C ALA A 330 3.10 -15.33 -3.61
N TRP A 331 3.81 -16.45 -3.52
CA TRP A 331 3.45 -17.72 -4.17
C TRP A 331 2.90 -18.77 -3.20
N ARG A 332 3.35 -18.73 -1.94
CA ARG A 332 3.01 -19.74 -0.93
C ARG A 332 2.60 -19.08 0.36
N GLY A 333 1.32 -18.98 0.61
CA GLY A 333 0.75 -18.26 1.75
C GLY A 333 1.18 -18.75 3.14
N GLU A 334 1.86 -19.90 3.26
CA GLU A 334 2.38 -20.46 4.50
C GLU A 334 3.90 -20.26 4.68
N GLU A 335 4.53 -19.47 3.82
CA GLU A 335 5.95 -19.16 3.89
C GLU A 335 6.20 -17.68 4.21
N GLN A 336 7.16 -17.45 5.11
CA GLN A 336 7.76 -16.14 5.33
C GLN A 336 9.05 -16.04 4.51
N VAL A 337 9.19 -14.98 3.73
CA VAL A 337 10.38 -14.73 2.90
C VAL A 337 11.38 -13.88 3.68
N LEU A 338 12.63 -14.30 3.63
CA LEU A 338 13.78 -13.57 4.14
C LEU A 338 14.81 -13.44 3.02
N CYS A 339 15.02 -12.22 2.51
CA CYS A 339 15.91 -11.99 1.37
C CYS A 339 17.21 -11.33 1.81
N HIS A 340 18.32 -11.84 1.26
CA HIS A 340 19.65 -11.26 1.38
C HIS A 340 20.06 -10.72 0.01
N TYR A 341 20.57 -9.50 -0.04
CA TYR A 341 21.00 -8.83 -1.28
C TYR A 341 22.47 -8.48 -1.19
N TYR A 342 23.26 -9.01 -2.10
CA TYR A 342 24.68 -8.75 -2.20
C TYR A 342 25.00 -7.89 -3.41
N LEU A 343 26.07 -7.13 -3.34
CA LEU A 343 26.71 -6.58 -4.53
C LEU A 343 27.57 -7.66 -5.15
N ALA A 344 27.60 -7.75 -6.48
CA ALA A 344 28.43 -8.71 -7.17
C ALA A 344 29.04 -8.09 -8.44
N THR A 345 30.16 -8.67 -8.89
CA THR A 345 30.83 -8.30 -10.12
C THR A 345 31.24 -9.54 -10.90
N LEU A 346 31.50 -9.39 -12.19
CA LEU A 346 32.04 -10.45 -13.02
C LEU A 346 33.55 -10.42 -12.98
N PRO A 347 34.22 -11.56 -12.68
CA PRO A 347 35.68 -11.67 -12.79
C PRO A 347 36.15 -11.69 -14.25
N ASP A 348 35.29 -12.20 -15.16
CA ASP A 348 35.55 -12.34 -16.60
C ASP A 348 34.50 -11.57 -17.41
N PRO A 349 34.77 -11.27 -18.70
CA PRO A 349 33.77 -10.67 -19.58
C PRO A 349 32.48 -11.49 -19.65
N VAL A 350 31.35 -10.81 -19.87
CA VAL A 350 30.02 -11.43 -20.00
C VAL A 350 30.04 -12.54 -21.06
N ASP A 351 29.68 -13.76 -20.68
CA ASP A 351 29.59 -14.96 -21.54
C ASP A 351 28.19 -15.60 -21.49
N PHE A 352 27.17 -14.81 -21.18
CA PHE A 352 25.77 -15.24 -21.21
C PHE A 352 24.94 -14.28 -22.07
N ARG A 353 23.78 -14.79 -22.52
CA ARG A 353 22.89 -14.00 -23.37
C ARG A 353 22.25 -12.87 -22.56
N VAL A 354 22.29 -11.67 -23.11
CA VAL A 354 21.52 -10.52 -22.63
C VAL A 354 20.62 -9.99 -23.75
N THR A 355 19.47 -9.47 -23.37
CA THR A 355 18.53 -8.85 -24.31
C THR A 355 18.42 -7.35 -24.04
N GLU A 356 17.98 -6.58 -25.01
CA GLU A 356 17.67 -5.15 -24.82
C GLU A 356 16.18 -4.95 -24.54
N THR A 357 15.36 -5.93 -24.92
CA THR A 357 13.91 -5.87 -24.79
C THR A 357 13.47 -6.65 -23.56
N ARG A 358 12.60 -6.06 -22.76
CA ARG A 358 11.99 -6.68 -21.59
C ARG A 358 11.13 -7.88 -22.01
N PHE A 359 11.25 -9.00 -21.30
CA PHE A 359 10.49 -10.25 -21.53
C PHE A 359 10.75 -10.89 -22.91
N ASP A 360 11.95 -10.72 -23.47
CA ASP A 360 12.38 -11.37 -24.69
C ASP A 360 12.94 -12.77 -24.37
N TYR A 361 12.03 -13.73 -24.20
CA TYR A 361 12.39 -15.09 -23.80
C TYR A 361 12.98 -15.89 -24.97
N PRO A 362 14.12 -16.60 -24.77
CA PRO A 362 14.72 -17.45 -25.80
C PRO A 362 14.00 -18.81 -25.90
N GLY A 363 13.22 -19.00 -26.94
CA GLY A 363 12.61 -20.32 -27.24
C GLY A 363 11.62 -20.79 -26.18
N GLU A 364 11.86 -21.93 -25.55
CA GLU A 364 11.03 -22.51 -24.49
C GLU A 364 11.42 -22.00 -23.08
N ASP A 365 12.56 -21.35 -22.95
CA ASP A 365 12.99 -20.76 -21.67
C ASP A 365 12.11 -19.56 -21.37
N LEU A 366 11.68 -19.50 -20.12
CA LEU A 366 10.82 -18.43 -19.60
C LEU A 366 11.58 -17.41 -18.76
N GLU A 367 12.86 -17.23 -19.04
CA GLU A 367 13.77 -16.29 -18.38
C GLU A 367 14.66 -15.60 -19.41
N SER A 368 14.93 -14.33 -19.20
CA SER A 368 15.90 -13.55 -19.98
C SER A 368 16.57 -12.48 -19.10
N PHE A 369 17.77 -12.09 -19.48
CA PHE A 369 18.57 -11.12 -18.72
C PHE A 369 18.78 -9.85 -19.51
N ARG A 370 18.78 -8.70 -18.84
CA ARG A 370 19.09 -7.41 -19.43
C ARG A 370 19.82 -6.48 -18.47
N TRP A 371 20.65 -5.62 -19.03
CA TRP A 371 21.31 -4.56 -18.27
C TRP A 371 20.38 -3.35 -18.12
N ALA A 372 20.27 -2.83 -16.90
CA ALA A 372 19.54 -1.61 -16.60
C ALA A 372 20.44 -0.58 -15.93
N SER A 373 20.36 0.69 -16.35
CA SER A 373 21.11 1.77 -15.70
C SER A 373 20.58 2.03 -14.31
N LEU A 374 21.45 2.04 -13.32
CA LEU A 374 21.10 2.24 -11.92
C LEU A 374 20.50 3.63 -11.65
N GLY A 375 20.92 4.63 -12.42
CA GLY A 375 20.39 5.99 -12.34
C GLY A 375 18.97 6.14 -12.86
N SER A 376 18.58 5.38 -13.89
CA SER A 376 17.25 5.44 -14.49
C SER A 376 16.28 4.38 -13.95
N LEU A 377 16.78 3.33 -13.32
CA LEU A 377 15.95 2.26 -12.76
C LEU A 377 15.02 2.83 -11.68
N THR A 378 13.77 2.43 -11.69
CA THR A 378 12.77 2.84 -10.70
C THR A 378 12.15 1.62 -10.00
N GLU A 379 11.41 1.84 -8.93
CA GLU A 379 10.65 0.77 -8.28
C GLU A 379 9.62 0.14 -9.23
N ALA A 380 9.09 0.90 -10.19
CA ALA A 380 8.14 0.41 -11.19
C ALA A 380 8.77 -0.61 -12.18
N ASP A 381 10.09 -0.66 -12.26
CA ASP A 381 10.82 -1.61 -13.12
C ASP A 381 10.99 -2.98 -12.47
N LEU A 382 10.76 -3.08 -11.16
CA LEU A 382 10.88 -4.31 -10.36
C LEU A 382 9.51 -4.79 -9.90
N THR A 383 9.29 -6.09 -9.92
CA THR A 383 7.97 -6.67 -9.60
C THR A 383 7.72 -6.81 -8.10
N PHE A 384 8.79 -7.01 -7.30
CA PHE A 384 8.62 -7.37 -5.89
C PHE A 384 9.06 -6.24 -4.96
N GLY A 385 8.23 -5.93 -3.96
CA GLY A 385 8.51 -4.88 -2.97
C GLY A 385 9.79 -5.12 -2.15
N VAL A 386 10.26 -6.36 -2.02
CA VAL A 386 11.55 -6.68 -1.38
C VAL A 386 12.73 -6.15 -2.20
N ASP A 387 12.62 -6.16 -3.54
CA ASP A 387 13.65 -5.62 -4.44
C ASP A 387 13.67 -4.08 -4.40
N HIS A 388 12.51 -3.44 -4.20
CA HIS A 388 12.41 -1.97 -4.02
C HIS A 388 13.19 -1.52 -2.78
N ALA A 389 13.01 -2.22 -1.65
CA ALA A 389 13.73 -1.93 -0.42
C ALA A 389 15.25 -2.11 -0.59
N ALA A 390 15.66 -3.15 -1.31
CA ALA A 390 17.06 -3.43 -1.61
C ALA A 390 17.66 -2.36 -2.55
N LEU A 391 16.96 -1.95 -3.60
CA LEU A 391 17.37 -0.87 -4.50
C LEU A 391 17.55 0.45 -3.75
N THR A 392 16.61 0.77 -2.87
CA THR A 392 16.71 1.95 -2.00
C THR A 392 17.95 1.88 -1.08
N ALA A 393 18.25 0.71 -0.52
CA ALA A 393 19.44 0.51 0.31
C ALA A 393 20.74 0.65 -0.48
N LEU A 394 20.79 0.14 -1.73
CA LEU A 394 21.93 0.31 -2.62
C LEU A 394 22.17 1.79 -2.92
N ARG A 395 21.13 2.54 -3.29
CA ARG A 395 21.22 3.97 -3.60
C ARG A 395 21.74 4.81 -2.42
N LYS A 396 21.34 4.49 -1.19
CA LYS A 396 21.88 5.15 0.01
C LYS A 396 23.40 4.95 0.19
N ARG A 397 23.98 3.92 -0.43
CA ARG A 397 25.44 3.66 -0.39
C ARG A 397 26.20 4.33 -1.53
N MET A 398 25.48 4.82 -2.54
CA MET A 398 26.08 5.55 -3.66
C MET A 398 26.48 6.99 -3.28
N GLY A 399 25.81 7.58 -2.31
CA GLY A 399 26.17 8.90 -1.80
C GLY A 399 24.99 9.64 -1.23
#